data_05e5c34f9848171febe64d4ddec905db
#
_entry.id   05e5c34f9848171febe64d4ddec905db
#
_cell.length_a   1.000
_cell.length_b   1.000
_cell.length_c   1.000
_cell.angle_alpha   90.00
_cell.angle_beta   90.00
_cell.angle_gamma   90.00
#
_symmetry.space_group_name_H-M   'P 1'
#
loop_
_entity.id
_entity.type
_entity.pdbx_description
1 polymer ?
#
loop_
_entity_poly.entity_id
_entity_poly.type
_entity_poly.pdbx_seq_one_letter_code
_entity_poly.pdbx_strand_id
1 'polypeptide(L)'
;MPDAQSDIVGTPSRGANGGKLIVLTAPLTETVDHAGYFIQMALASLPARLEGIINSRYPRWRDLDRNSDGSARWMPAGVRLLEAALLRQYPREELVACYPDDLERFIGPATKLVAVSTHNPLGVTFAAGVYASIFGSSREPINSRYAKQLFATIKANPNRPNFKVIVGGSGGWQIIQTDTWDELGVDCVVEGRSESEDTMELIRRAMRGEALPRKLEVAHPKDRDSILVPENRTTFGVVEMTTGCGRRCNFCVPDLNPQLDVPKEKIMRGVLTNVRQGNTQISLATEDMFIWGQVRTGVPFYFPNREALLDLYSEIVGTPGVEKHLLSHATIAPSVVDPLLIEKLSDVLLDKSPIHLPTHSSHPRKKILSPLIGLETGSVRIARAIMPGKAVPFSIDDWPSVVVQGLTILNRNNWFPVMTLMIGNPGETDEDVKATLDLVYEIERRGLFAFLVPSIFTPLHDTRMEKKKGVTETRNLSPLQWQLMMKCWKMNLRPGQYSWWGPTAWRLGAIGFWLYKLRHVNGPNFTWPLLMFASAVPERVMERMGKIYIGKPVAIKSRKELLATVKREHWVHLRRDNGDLPDDYEASVTVGRASSAFRVTSAS
;
A
#
# COMPACT_ATOMS: atom_id res chain seq x y z
N MET A 1 -28.90 29.72 -14.01
CA MET A 1 -27.86 29.01 -14.78
C MET A 1 -28.45 27.68 -15.19
N PRO A 2 -28.58 27.39 -16.47
CA PRO A 2 -29.31 26.22 -16.94
C PRO A 2 -28.50 24.96 -16.88
N ASP A 3 -29.20 23.88 -16.58
CA ASP A 3 -28.85 22.49 -16.52
C ASP A 3 -28.02 22.01 -17.72
N ALA A 4 -26.86 21.47 -17.46
CA ALA A 4 -26.15 20.62 -18.40
C ALA A 4 -26.33 19.15 -17.99
N GLN A 5 -27.56 18.67 -18.07
CA GLN A 5 -27.83 17.25 -18.29
C GLN A 5 -27.57 16.96 -19.77
N SER A 6 -26.39 16.46 -20.09
CA SER A 6 -26.16 15.85 -21.39
C SER A 6 -26.59 14.39 -21.31
N ASP A 7 -27.71 14.11 -21.91
CA ASP A 7 -28.24 12.81 -22.26
C ASP A 7 -27.20 11.92 -22.93
N ILE A 8 -26.70 10.94 -22.18
CA ILE A 8 -26.28 9.67 -22.76
C ILE A 8 -27.40 8.68 -22.45
N VAL A 9 -28.48 8.83 -23.17
CA VAL A 9 -29.53 7.84 -23.25
C VAL A 9 -29.04 6.72 -24.18
N GLY A 10 -28.20 5.85 -23.63
CA GLY A 10 -28.04 4.52 -24.19
C GLY A 10 -29.15 3.65 -23.60
N THR A 11 -30.07 3.20 -24.44
CA THR A 11 -31.08 2.19 -24.11
C THR A 11 -30.48 1.07 -23.28
N PRO A 12 -31.05 0.66 -22.14
CA PRO A 12 -30.53 -0.45 -21.37
C PRO A 12 -30.63 -1.70 -22.26
N SER A 13 -29.54 -2.11 -22.85
CA SER A 13 -29.48 -3.45 -23.44
C SER A 13 -29.62 -4.40 -22.26
N ARG A 14 -30.86 -4.90 -22.03
CA ARG A 14 -31.06 -6.16 -21.31
C ARG A 14 -29.97 -7.07 -21.86
N GLY A 15 -29.09 -7.59 -20.99
CA GLY A 15 -28.20 -8.65 -21.42
C GLY A 15 -29.09 -9.61 -22.18
N ALA A 16 -28.95 -9.67 -23.53
CA ALA A 16 -29.67 -10.63 -24.29
C ALA A 16 -29.47 -11.95 -23.56
N ASN A 17 -30.40 -12.87 -23.58
CA ASN A 17 -30.37 -14.16 -22.85
C ASN A 17 -29.08 -14.97 -23.05
N GLY A 18 -28.08 -14.45 -23.74
CA GLY A 18 -26.76 -14.98 -24.02
C GLY A 18 -25.61 -14.56 -23.08
N GLY A 19 -25.78 -13.56 -22.26
CA GLY A 19 -24.68 -12.99 -21.43
C GLY A 19 -23.76 -12.03 -22.19
N LYS A 20 -22.74 -11.48 -21.50
CA LYS A 20 -21.67 -10.66 -22.07
C LYS A 20 -20.51 -11.54 -22.52
N LEU A 21 -19.83 -11.17 -23.60
CA LEU A 21 -18.67 -11.89 -24.10
C LEU A 21 -17.53 -11.92 -23.07
N ILE A 22 -17.28 -10.77 -22.42
CA ILE A 22 -16.23 -10.56 -21.43
C ILE A 22 -16.84 -10.01 -20.14
N VAL A 23 -16.58 -10.68 -19.01
CA VAL A 23 -16.99 -10.25 -17.68
C VAL A 23 -15.76 -10.03 -16.81
N LEU A 24 -15.63 -8.82 -16.28
CA LEU A 24 -14.57 -8.43 -15.35
C LEU A 24 -15.15 -8.29 -13.95
N THR A 25 -14.45 -8.78 -12.95
CA THR A 25 -14.90 -8.68 -11.56
C THR A 25 -13.73 -8.70 -10.56
N ALA A 26 -14.04 -8.44 -9.31
CA ALA A 26 -13.12 -8.55 -8.18
C ALA A 26 -13.90 -8.91 -6.91
N PRO A 27 -13.26 -9.47 -5.86
CA PRO A 27 -13.92 -9.74 -4.59
C PRO A 27 -14.62 -8.50 -4.04
N LEU A 28 -15.76 -8.67 -3.39
CA LEU A 28 -16.57 -7.57 -2.88
C LEU A 28 -15.76 -6.62 -1.99
N THR A 29 -14.87 -7.15 -1.14
CA THR A 29 -14.01 -6.35 -0.26
C THR A 29 -13.00 -5.45 -0.99
N GLU A 30 -12.80 -5.65 -2.28
CA GLU A 30 -11.90 -4.87 -3.12
C GLU A 30 -12.62 -3.85 -4.00
N THR A 31 -13.95 -3.95 -4.10
CA THR A 31 -14.77 -3.11 -5.00
C THR A 31 -15.45 -1.93 -4.32
N VAL A 32 -15.48 -1.89 -2.99
CA VAL A 32 -16.26 -0.90 -2.24
C VAL A 32 -15.37 0.16 -1.63
N ASP A 33 -15.78 1.43 -1.78
CA ASP A 33 -15.11 2.57 -1.16
C ASP A 33 -15.60 2.76 0.29
N HIS A 34 -14.81 2.32 1.23
CA HIS A 34 -15.03 2.65 2.64
C HIS A 34 -14.20 3.87 3.03
N ALA A 35 -14.68 4.66 3.93
CA ALA A 35 -14.21 5.95 4.45
C ALA A 35 -12.67 6.16 4.61
N GLY A 36 -11.86 5.45 3.88
CA GLY A 36 -10.40 5.55 3.79
C GLY A 36 -9.77 4.21 3.44
N TYR A 37 -8.93 4.22 2.43
CA TYR A 37 -8.20 3.07 1.90
C TYR A 37 -7.53 2.19 2.98
N PHE A 38 -6.88 2.82 3.95
CA PHE A 38 -6.18 2.10 5.02
C PHE A 38 -7.13 1.34 5.95
N ILE A 39 -8.23 1.95 6.33
CA ILE A 39 -9.21 1.32 7.23
C ILE A 39 -9.83 0.10 6.56
N GLN A 40 -10.17 0.17 5.30
CA GLN A 40 -10.74 -0.95 4.55
C GLN A 40 -9.77 -2.13 4.46
N MET A 41 -8.52 -1.89 4.09
CA MET A 41 -7.50 -2.94 4.04
C MET A 41 -7.31 -3.61 5.40
N ALA A 42 -7.27 -2.82 6.47
CA ALA A 42 -7.17 -3.34 7.82
C ALA A 42 -8.39 -4.19 8.21
N LEU A 43 -9.61 -3.68 7.97
CA LEU A 43 -10.85 -4.38 8.31
C LEU A 43 -11.02 -5.66 7.50
N ALA A 44 -10.74 -5.63 6.20
CA ALA A 44 -10.83 -6.80 5.33
C ALA A 44 -9.80 -7.89 5.67
N SER A 45 -8.70 -7.51 6.32
CA SER A 45 -7.66 -8.44 6.78
C SER A 45 -7.96 -9.09 8.13
N LEU A 46 -9.00 -8.65 8.84
CA LEU A 46 -9.41 -9.26 10.11
C LEU A 46 -10.00 -10.66 9.90
N PRO A 47 -9.97 -11.51 10.94
CA PRO A 47 -10.58 -12.84 10.87
C PRO A 47 -12.05 -12.80 10.45
N ALA A 48 -12.42 -13.68 9.52
CA ALA A 48 -13.76 -13.73 8.95
C ALA A 48 -14.90 -13.90 9.97
N ARG A 49 -14.64 -14.50 11.13
CA ARG A 49 -15.63 -14.60 12.21
C ARG A 49 -15.99 -13.28 12.88
N LEU A 50 -15.16 -12.25 12.70
CA LEU A 50 -15.45 -10.89 13.20
C LEU A 50 -16.33 -10.10 12.23
N GLU A 51 -16.62 -10.65 11.07
CA GLU A 51 -17.37 -9.99 9.99
C GLU A 51 -18.73 -9.45 10.47
N GLY A 52 -19.48 -10.21 11.26
CA GLY A 52 -20.76 -9.76 11.80
C GLY A 52 -20.67 -8.49 12.64
N ILE A 53 -19.63 -8.39 13.47
CA ILE A 53 -19.37 -7.20 14.30
C ILE A 53 -18.93 -6.03 13.42
N ILE A 54 -18.09 -6.28 12.42
CA ILE A 54 -17.59 -5.26 11.51
C ILE A 54 -18.75 -4.72 10.67
N ASN A 55 -19.57 -5.58 10.09
CA ASN A 55 -20.71 -5.19 9.26
C ASN A 55 -21.78 -4.42 10.03
N SER A 56 -21.94 -4.66 11.34
CA SER A 56 -22.85 -3.87 12.17
C SER A 56 -22.38 -2.42 12.37
N ARG A 57 -21.07 -2.18 12.28
CA ARG A 57 -20.45 -0.84 12.44
C ARG A 57 -20.14 -0.16 11.12
N TYR A 58 -19.86 -0.93 10.08
CA TYR A 58 -19.47 -0.48 8.75
C TYR A 58 -20.26 -1.23 7.67
N PRO A 59 -21.59 -1.03 7.57
CA PRO A 59 -22.45 -1.77 6.63
C PRO A 59 -22.17 -1.45 5.16
N ARG A 60 -21.43 -0.38 4.87
CA ARG A 60 -21.28 0.19 3.51
C ARG A 60 -20.60 -0.71 2.49
N TRP A 61 -19.86 -1.74 2.87
CA TRP A 61 -19.32 -2.64 1.85
C TRP A 61 -20.37 -3.57 1.22
N ARG A 62 -21.62 -3.47 1.65
CA ARG A 62 -22.76 -4.09 1.00
C ARG A 62 -23.58 -3.13 0.15
N ASP A 63 -23.33 -1.83 0.24
CA ASP A 63 -24.01 -0.82 -0.55
C ASP A 63 -23.36 -0.77 -1.94
N LEU A 64 -23.82 -1.64 -2.83
CA LEU A 64 -23.30 -1.75 -4.19
C LEU A 64 -23.96 -0.68 -5.08
N ASP A 65 -23.20 0.36 -5.38
CA ASP A 65 -23.63 1.44 -6.27
C ASP A 65 -23.40 1.03 -7.74
N ARG A 66 -24.47 0.86 -8.50
CA ARG A 66 -24.47 0.40 -9.88
C ARG A 66 -24.75 1.54 -10.85
N ASN A 67 -24.24 1.42 -12.04
CA ASN A 67 -24.64 2.24 -13.18
C ASN A 67 -26.04 1.79 -13.67
N SER A 68 -26.66 2.60 -14.53
CA SER A 68 -28.01 2.31 -15.05
C SER A 68 -28.12 1.00 -15.81
N ASP A 69 -27.03 0.54 -16.43
CA ASP A 69 -26.93 -0.75 -17.13
C ASP A 69 -26.68 -1.94 -16.18
N GLY A 70 -26.50 -1.67 -14.89
CA GLY A 70 -26.20 -2.65 -13.86
C GLY A 70 -24.71 -2.98 -13.72
N SER A 71 -23.83 -2.37 -14.52
CA SER A 71 -22.39 -2.50 -14.33
C SER A 71 -21.94 -1.88 -13.02
N ALA A 72 -20.80 -2.34 -12.52
CA ALA A 72 -20.24 -1.82 -11.28
C ALA A 72 -19.75 -0.38 -11.44
N ARG A 73 -20.21 0.46 -10.54
CA ARG A 73 -19.80 1.86 -10.48
C ARG A 73 -18.36 2.00 -9.99
N TRP A 74 -17.94 1.14 -9.08
CA TRP A 74 -16.62 1.14 -8.45
C TRP A 74 -15.89 -0.15 -8.77
N MET A 75 -14.64 -0.05 -9.24
CA MET A 75 -13.77 -1.21 -9.46
C MET A 75 -12.32 -0.88 -9.13
N PRO A 76 -11.51 -1.86 -8.70
CA PRO A 76 -10.08 -1.66 -8.51
C PRO A 76 -9.39 -1.15 -9.77
N ALA A 77 -8.35 -0.35 -9.60
CA ALA A 77 -7.61 0.24 -10.72
C ALA A 77 -7.10 -0.82 -11.72
N GLY A 78 -6.64 -1.99 -11.24
CA GLY A 78 -6.21 -3.07 -12.13
C GLY A 78 -7.32 -3.60 -13.05
N VAL A 79 -8.57 -3.72 -12.54
CA VAL A 79 -9.72 -4.07 -13.38
C VAL A 79 -10.00 -2.98 -14.41
N ARG A 80 -9.93 -1.71 -14.03
CA ARG A 80 -10.17 -0.57 -14.93
C ARG A 80 -9.10 -0.41 -16.00
N LEU A 81 -7.85 -0.77 -15.69
CA LEU A 81 -6.77 -0.79 -16.68
C LEU A 81 -6.99 -1.92 -17.71
N LEU A 82 -7.35 -3.11 -17.25
CA LEU A 82 -7.71 -4.22 -18.16
C LEU A 82 -8.95 -3.87 -18.99
N GLU A 83 -9.97 -3.26 -18.39
CA GLU A 83 -11.15 -2.76 -19.10
C GLU A 83 -10.74 -1.78 -20.22
N ALA A 84 -9.89 -0.79 -19.91
CA ALA A 84 -9.41 0.19 -20.90
C ALA A 84 -8.62 -0.46 -22.05
N ALA A 85 -7.83 -1.50 -21.77
CA ALA A 85 -7.13 -2.26 -22.81
C ALA A 85 -8.09 -3.03 -23.72
N LEU A 86 -9.09 -3.67 -23.12
CA LEU A 86 -10.10 -4.47 -23.84
C LEU A 86 -11.01 -3.59 -24.69
N LEU A 87 -11.41 -2.41 -24.23
CA LEU A 87 -12.24 -1.46 -24.99
C LEU A 87 -11.57 -0.94 -26.27
N ARG A 88 -10.27 -1.14 -26.44
CA ARG A 88 -9.57 -0.86 -27.70
C ARG A 88 -9.78 -1.94 -28.77
N GLN A 89 -10.20 -3.15 -28.36
CA GLN A 89 -10.31 -4.33 -29.23
C GLN A 89 -11.74 -4.88 -29.30
N TYR A 90 -12.53 -4.66 -28.28
CA TYR A 90 -13.90 -5.19 -28.17
C TYR A 90 -14.90 -4.05 -27.95
N PRO A 91 -16.09 -4.13 -28.56
CA PRO A 91 -17.14 -3.13 -28.36
C PRO A 91 -17.64 -3.16 -26.92
N ARG A 92 -18.05 -1.98 -26.43
CA ARG A 92 -18.52 -1.81 -25.03
C ARG A 92 -19.72 -2.70 -24.70
N GLU A 93 -20.55 -3.01 -25.65
CA GLU A 93 -21.74 -3.84 -25.50
C GLU A 93 -21.40 -5.29 -25.15
N GLU A 94 -20.22 -5.75 -25.50
CA GLU A 94 -19.75 -7.12 -25.26
C GLU A 94 -18.98 -7.28 -23.94
N LEU A 95 -18.65 -6.16 -23.30
CA LEU A 95 -17.82 -6.14 -22.10
C LEU A 95 -18.61 -5.57 -20.92
N VAL A 96 -18.39 -6.12 -19.73
CA VAL A 96 -18.90 -5.55 -18.48
C VAL A 96 -17.93 -5.74 -17.31
N ALA A 97 -17.77 -4.71 -16.48
CA ALA A 97 -17.21 -4.85 -15.15
C ALA A 97 -18.37 -4.87 -14.15
N CYS A 98 -18.51 -5.94 -13.36
CA CYS A 98 -19.65 -6.13 -12.46
C CYS A 98 -19.21 -6.62 -11.08
N TYR A 99 -20.08 -6.39 -10.09
CA TYR A 99 -19.88 -6.94 -8.75
C TYR A 99 -20.11 -8.45 -8.72
N PRO A 100 -19.55 -9.18 -7.74
CA PRO A 100 -19.80 -10.61 -7.57
C PRO A 100 -21.29 -10.99 -7.54
N ASP A 101 -22.12 -10.16 -6.92
CA ASP A 101 -23.56 -10.38 -6.77
C ASP A 101 -24.33 -10.26 -8.10
N ASP A 102 -23.71 -9.68 -9.13
CA ASP A 102 -24.33 -9.47 -10.45
C ASP A 102 -23.82 -10.47 -11.52
N LEU A 103 -22.95 -11.41 -11.18
CA LEU A 103 -22.36 -12.35 -12.13
C LEU A 103 -23.40 -13.15 -12.90
N GLU A 104 -24.45 -13.65 -12.23
CA GLU A 104 -25.52 -14.42 -12.86
C GLU A 104 -26.29 -13.63 -13.93
N ARG A 105 -26.32 -12.31 -13.80
CA ARG A 105 -26.96 -11.42 -14.77
C ARG A 105 -26.15 -11.29 -16.06
N PHE A 106 -24.83 -11.38 -15.97
CA PHE A 106 -23.93 -11.06 -17.07
C PHE A 106 -23.22 -12.28 -17.66
N ILE A 107 -23.11 -13.38 -16.92
CA ILE A 107 -22.57 -14.64 -17.44
C ILE A 107 -23.68 -15.44 -18.10
N GLY A 108 -23.49 -15.81 -19.37
CA GLY A 108 -24.43 -16.58 -20.14
C GLY A 108 -23.74 -17.48 -21.19
N PRO A 109 -24.50 -18.11 -22.09
CA PRO A 109 -23.95 -18.98 -23.14
C PRO A 109 -22.91 -18.33 -24.05
N ALA A 110 -23.02 -17.02 -24.28
CA ALA A 110 -22.08 -16.27 -25.12
C ALA A 110 -20.78 -15.90 -24.41
N THR A 111 -20.71 -16.03 -23.10
CA THR A 111 -19.53 -15.64 -22.32
C THR A 111 -18.32 -16.50 -22.69
N LYS A 112 -17.19 -15.88 -23.00
CA LYS A 112 -15.92 -16.53 -23.34
C LYS A 112 -14.83 -16.29 -22.33
N LEU A 113 -14.92 -15.18 -21.56
CA LEU A 113 -13.93 -14.79 -20.57
C LEU A 113 -14.59 -14.25 -19.31
N VAL A 114 -14.16 -14.77 -18.16
CA VAL A 114 -14.35 -14.14 -16.86
C VAL A 114 -12.96 -13.81 -16.31
N ALA A 115 -12.64 -12.53 -16.19
CA ALA A 115 -11.37 -12.08 -15.61
C ALA A 115 -11.58 -11.54 -14.19
N VAL A 116 -10.79 -12.04 -13.26
CA VAL A 116 -10.87 -11.70 -11.83
C VAL A 116 -9.59 -11.02 -11.40
N SER A 117 -9.69 -9.82 -10.85
CA SER A 117 -8.58 -9.19 -10.12
C SER A 117 -8.72 -9.49 -8.64
N THR A 118 -7.64 -9.90 -7.97
CA THR A 118 -7.66 -10.15 -6.53
C THR A 118 -6.34 -9.80 -5.85
N HIS A 119 -6.46 -9.29 -4.62
CA HIS A 119 -5.30 -8.91 -3.80
C HIS A 119 -4.91 -10.00 -2.80
N ASN A 120 -5.86 -10.73 -2.26
CA ASN A 120 -5.58 -11.70 -1.19
C ASN A 120 -6.53 -12.92 -1.21
N PRO A 121 -6.52 -13.72 -2.28
CA PRO A 121 -7.50 -14.80 -2.46
C PRO A 121 -7.42 -15.90 -1.40
N LEU A 122 -6.24 -16.17 -0.86
CA LEU A 122 -6.03 -17.27 0.09
C LEU A 122 -5.65 -16.79 1.50
N GLY A 123 -5.56 -15.47 1.72
CA GLY A 123 -5.34 -14.92 3.06
C GLY A 123 -3.89 -14.98 3.55
N VAL A 124 -2.92 -15.11 2.63
CA VAL A 124 -1.50 -15.28 3.00
C VAL A 124 -0.67 -14.00 2.86
N THR A 125 -1.29 -12.84 2.70
CA THR A 125 -0.57 -11.56 2.76
C THR A 125 -0.05 -11.27 4.17
N PHE A 126 1.01 -10.45 4.27
CA PHE A 126 1.60 -10.09 5.57
C PHE A 126 0.56 -9.51 6.54
N ALA A 127 -0.32 -8.62 6.09
CA ALA A 127 -1.33 -8.00 6.94
C ALA A 127 -2.35 -9.02 7.46
N ALA A 128 -2.87 -9.87 6.59
CA ALA A 128 -3.84 -10.92 6.95
C ALA A 128 -3.21 -11.95 7.90
N GLY A 129 -1.97 -12.35 7.62
CA GLY A 129 -1.21 -13.28 8.48
C GLY A 129 -1.01 -12.76 9.89
N VAL A 130 -0.61 -11.48 10.03
CA VAL A 130 -0.41 -10.83 11.35
C VAL A 130 -1.72 -10.77 12.12
N TYR A 131 -2.79 -10.24 11.53
CA TYR A 131 -4.07 -10.12 12.23
C TYR A 131 -4.68 -11.47 12.58
N ALA A 132 -4.65 -12.43 11.67
CA ALA A 132 -5.13 -13.78 11.94
C ALA A 132 -4.34 -14.46 13.07
N SER A 133 -3.04 -14.29 13.13
CA SER A 133 -2.18 -14.83 14.19
C SER A 133 -2.46 -14.18 15.54
N ILE A 134 -2.58 -12.85 15.57
CA ILE A 134 -2.87 -12.10 16.81
C ILE A 134 -4.23 -12.50 17.40
N PHE A 135 -5.25 -12.61 16.57
CA PHE A 135 -6.60 -12.96 17.03
C PHE A 135 -6.79 -14.47 17.26
N GLY A 136 -5.80 -15.32 16.94
CA GLY A 136 -5.82 -16.76 17.20
C GLY A 136 -7.00 -17.48 16.59
N SER A 137 -7.50 -16.96 15.49
CA SER A 137 -8.64 -17.52 14.79
C SER A 137 -8.21 -18.50 13.71
N SER A 138 -9.18 -19.23 13.17
CA SER A 138 -9.04 -19.88 11.89
C SER A 138 -8.44 -18.84 10.93
N ARG A 139 -7.41 -19.19 10.27
CA ARG A 139 -6.49 -18.34 9.52
C ARG A 139 -7.10 -17.65 8.30
N GLU A 140 -8.44 -17.66 8.17
CA GLU A 140 -9.12 -17.08 7.04
C GLU A 140 -9.54 -15.63 7.34
N PRO A 141 -8.95 -14.64 6.68
CA PRO A 141 -9.41 -13.25 6.77
C PRO A 141 -10.67 -13.02 5.92
N ILE A 142 -11.37 -11.92 6.21
CA ILE A 142 -12.62 -11.56 5.52
C ILE A 142 -12.42 -11.49 4.00
N ASN A 143 -11.36 -10.84 3.54
CA ASN A 143 -11.08 -10.70 2.10
C ASN A 143 -10.88 -12.04 1.40
N SER A 144 -10.19 -13.01 2.03
CA SER A 144 -10.04 -14.35 1.47
C SER A 144 -11.38 -15.11 1.39
N ARG A 145 -12.23 -14.96 2.42
CA ARG A 145 -13.58 -15.54 2.36
C ARG A 145 -14.38 -15.03 1.17
N TYR A 146 -14.39 -13.71 0.95
CA TYR A 146 -15.11 -13.12 -0.19
C TYR A 146 -14.49 -13.53 -1.55
N ALA A 147 -13.17 -13.66 -1.63
CA ALA A 147 -12.52 -14.15 -2.83
C ALA A 147 -12.90 -15.61 -3.12
N LYS A 148 -12.87 -16.50 -2.12
CA LYS A 148 -13.30 -17.89 -2.26
C LYS A 148 -14.77 -18.02 -2.64
N GLN A 149 -15.65 -17.20 -2.06
CA GLN A 149 -17.07 -17.14 -2.43
C GLN A 149 -17.23 -16.75 -3.90
N LEU A 150 -16.51 -15.74 -4.37
CA LEU A 150 -16.50 -15.32 -5.77
C LEU A 150 -16.08 -16.47 -6.70
N PHE A 151 -14.95 -17.13 -6.41
CA PHE A 151 -14.50 -18.28 -7.21
C PHE A 151 -15.49 -19.45 -7.18
N ALA A 152 -16.09 -19.74 -6.02
CA ALA A 152 -17.13 -20.78 -5.91
C ALA A 152 -18.35 -20.45 -6.77
N THR A 153 -18.81 -19.19 -6.78
CA THR A 153 -19.91 -18.73 -7.63
C THR A 153 -19.58 -18.88 -9.12
N ILE A 154 -18.37 -18.47 -9.54
CA ILE A 154 -17.93 -18.61 -10.94
C ILE A 154 -17.84 -20.11 -11.32
N LYS A 155 -17.27 -20.94 -10.46
CA LYS A 155 -17.09 -22.38 -10.72
C LYS A 155 -18.42 -23.13 -10.80
N ALA A 156 -19.40 -22.74 -9.99
CA ALA A 156 -20.73 -23.35 -9.96
C ALA A 156 -21.67 -22.84 -11.07
N ASN A 157 -21.25 -21.82 -11.86
CA ASN A 157 -22.11 -21.28 -12.91
C ASN A 157 -22.40 -22.34 -13.98
N PRO A 158 -23.66 -22.52 -14.42
CA PRO A 158 -24.02 -23.51 -15.44
C PRO A 158 -23.27 -23.32 -16.78
N ASN A 159 -22.87 -22.09 -17.08
CA ASN A 159 -22.14 -21.76 -18.30
C ASN A 159 -20.59 -21.90 -18.15
N ARG A 160 -20.09 -22.40 -17.01
CA ARG A 160 -18.66 -22.56 -16.74
C ARG A 160 -17.88 -23.25 -17.86
N PRO A 161 -18.40 -24.26 -18.56
CA PRO A 161 -17.70 -24.91 -19.67
C PRO A 161 -17.47 -24.01 -20.88
N ASN A 162 -18.22 -22.91 -21.03
CA ASN A 162 -18.19 -22.04 -22.21
C ASN A 162 -17.11 -20.94 -22.15
N PHE A 163 -16.53 -20.67 -20.97
CA PHE A 163 -15.60 -19.57 -20.77
C PHE A 163 -14.34 -19.97 -20.02
N LYS A 164 -13.30 -19.20 -20.21
CA LYS A 164 -12.04 -19.26 -19.45
C LYS A 164 -12.07 -18.31 -18.26
N VAL A 165 -11.42 -18.71 -17.17
CA VAL A 165 -11.23 -17.89 -15.98
C VAL A 165 -9.76 -17.48 -15.89
N ILE A 166 -9.49 -16.18 -16.07
CA ILE A 166 -8.17 -15.61 -15.95
C ILE A 166 -8.11 -14.76 -14.67
N VAL A 167 -7.11 -14.98 -13.84
CA VAL A 167 -6.91 -14.24 -12.59
C VAL A 167 -5.69 -13.35 -12.70
N GLY A 168 -5.83 -12.10 -12.32
CA GLY A 168 -4.75 -11.12 -12.19
C GLY A 168 -4.78 -10.43 -10.83
N GLY A 169 -4.04 -9.34 -10.73
CA GLY A 169 -3.90 -8.56 -9.50
C GLY A 169 -2.78 -9.07 -8.59
N SER A 170 -2.47 -8.28 -7.58
CA SER A 170 -1.32 -8.50 -6.69
C SER A 170 -1.39 -9.77 -5.82
N GLY A 171 -2.51 -10.51 -5.84
CA GLY A 171 -2.70 -11.75 -5.09
C GLY A 171 -2.63 -13.03 -5.93
N GLY A 172 -2.50 -12.93 -7.24
CA GLY A 172 -2.49 -14.09 -8.16
C GLY A 172 -1.42 -15.13 -7.80
N TRP A 173 -0.25 -14.69 -7.37
CA TRP A 173 0.87 -15.53 -6.93
C TRP A 173 0.46 -16.54 -5.84
N GLN A 174 -0.55 -16.24 -5.01
CA GLN A 174 -1.00 -17.16 -3.96
C GLN A 174 -1.56 -18.45 -4.55
N ILE A 175 -2.28 -18.36 -5.67
CA ILE A 175 -2.84 -19.50 -6.38
C ILE A 175 -1.71 -20.35 -6.98
N ILE A 176 -0.68 -19.70 -7.54
CA ILE A 176 0.49 -20.36 -8.10
C ILE A 176 1.26 -21.11 -7.00
N GLN A 177 1.56 -20.43 -5.90
CA GLN A 177 2.37 -20.98 -4.82
C GLN A 177 1.71 -22.17 -4.10
N THR A 178 0.37 -22.18 -4.04
CA THR A 178 -0.40 -23.22 -3.32
C THR A 178 -0.98 -24.28 -4.23
N ASP A 179 -0.81 -24.17 -5.55
CA ASP A 179 -1.35 -25.08 -6.56
C ASP A 179 -2.88 -25.28 -6.45
N THR A 180 -3.61 -24.19 -6.16
CA THR A 180 -5.07 -24.24 -5.93
C THR A 180 -5.90 -23.94 -7.18
N TRP A 181 -5.36 -24.08 -8.36
CA TRP A 181 -6.01 -23.79 -9.64
C TRP A 181 -7.35 -24.51 -9.81
N ASP A 182 -7.35 -25.82 -9.66
CA ASP A 182 -8.53 -26.66 -9.87
C ASP A 182 -9.55 -26.49 -8.74
N GLU A 183 -9.09 -26.24 -7.51
CA GLU A 183 -9.96 -25.93 -6.38
C GLU A 183 -10.78 -24.67 -6.65
N LEU A 184 -10.13 -23.61 -7.14
CA LEU A 184 -10.77 -22.32 -7.42
C LEU A 184 -11.41 -22.26 -8.82
N GLY A 185 -11.16 -23.23 -9.69
CA GLY A 185 -11.66 -23.24 -11.06
C GLY A 185 -11.00 -22.20 -11.96
N VAL A 186 -9.69 -21.95 -11.78
CA VAL A 186 -8.89 -20.96 -12.51
C VAL A 186 -8.16 -21.63 -13.67
N ASP A 187 -8.25 -21.06 -14.87
CA ASP A 187 -7.56 -21.59 -16.06
C ASP A 187 -6.15 -21.01 -16.19
N CYS A 188 -5.96 -19.72 -15.88
CA CYS A 188 -4.66 -19.04 -15.97
C CYS A 188 -4.52 -17.93 -14.93
N VAL A 189 -3.32 -17.74 -14.39
CA VAL A 189 -2.94 -16.56 -13.60
C VAL A 189 -1.98 -15.69 -14.39
N VAL A 190 -2.25 -14.39 -14.44
CA VAL A 190 -1.38 -13.37 -15.04
C VAL A 190 -0.64 -12.64 -13.91
N GLU A 191 0.68 -12.77 -13.88
CA GLU A 191 1.55 -12.01 -13.00
C GLU A 191 2.15 -10.82 -13.77
N GLY A 192 1.99 -9.64 -13.22
CA GLY A 192 2.40 -8.39 -13.85
C GLY A 192 1.21 -7.55 -14.32
N ARG A 193 1.42 -6.74 -15.34
CA ARG A 193 0.41 -5.78 -15.82
C ARG A 193 -0.59 -6.45 -16.77
N SER A 194 -1.83 -6.53 -16.30
CA SER A 194 -2.91 -7.23 -17.03
C SER A 194 -3.35 -6.53 -18.32
N GLU A 195 -2.98 -5.28 -18.53
CA GLU A 195 -3.25 -4.51 -19.74
C GLU A 195 -2.16 -4.62 -20.82
N SER A 196 -1.20 -5.50 -20.64
CA SER A 196 -0.10 -5.72 -21.59
C SER A 196 -0.55 -6.44 -22.88
N GLU A 197 0.24 -6.32 -23.95
CA GLU A 197 -0.03 -7.04 -25.20
C GLU A 197 0.04 -8.56 -25.03
N ASP A 198 0.95 -9.06 -24.17
CA ASP A 198 1.01 -10.50 -23.87
C ASP A 198 -0.30 -11.00 -23.24
N THR A 199 -0.90 -10.19 -22.35
CA THR A 199 -2.22 -10.49 -21.78
C THR A 199 -3.32 -10.40 -22.82
N MET A 200 -3.26 -9.45 -23.73
CA MET A 200 -4.23 -9.33 -24.82
C MET A 200 -4.16 -10.55 -25.75
N GLU A 201 -2.98 -11.07 -26.07
CA GLU A 201 -2.86 -12.32 -26.84
C GLU A 201 -3.39 -13.53 -26.07
N LEU A 202 -3.12 -13.63 -24.77
CA LEU A 202 -3.71 -14.67 -23.92
C LEU A 202 -5.25 -14.62 -23.96
N ILE A 203 -5.83 -13.42 -23.92
CA ILE A 203 -7.29 -13.22 -24.01
C ILE A 203 -7.80 -13.62 -25.40
N ARG A 204 -7.14 -13.26 -26.49
CA ARG A 204 -7.51 -13.70 -27.84
C ARG A 204 -7.53 -15.23 -27.97
N ARG A 205 -6.56 -15.93 -27.33
CA ARG A 205 -6.58 -17.39 -27.25
C ARG A 205 -7.79 -17.92 -26.44
N ALA A 206 -8.09 -17.28 -25.31
CA ALA A 206 -9.29 -17.62 -24.53
C ALA A 206 -10.58 -17.46 -25.35
N MET A 207 -10.69 -16.38 -26.14
CA MET A 207 -11.83 -16.14 -27.02
C MET A 207 -12.01 -17.22 -28.09
N ARG A 208 -10.91 -17.80 -28.58
CA ARG A 208 -10.93 -18.93 -29.53
C ARG A 208 -11.17 -20.29 -28.87
N GLY A 209 -11.30 -20.31 -27.52
CA GLY A 209 -11.49 -21.55 -26.76
C GLY A 209 -10.22 -22.41 -26.65
N GLU A 210 -9.05 -21.85 -26.94
CA GLU A 210 -7.78 -22.57 -26.89
C GLU A 210 -7.37 -22.91 -25.42
N ALA A 211 -6.53 -23.91 -25.29
CA ALA A 211 -5.88 -24.20 -24.01
C ALA A 211 -4.96 -23.05 -23.60
N LEU A 212 -5.07 -22.63 -22.33
CA LEU A 212 -4.24 -21.57 -21.76
C LEU A 212 -3.11 -22.18 -20.92
N PRO A 213 -1.94 -21.50 -20.85
CA PRO A 213 -0.93 -21.85 -19.85
C PRO A 213 -1.49 -21.58 -18.44
N ARG A 214 -1.04 -22.33 -17.45
CA ARG A 214 -1.45 -22.07 -16.05
C ARG A 214 -1.00 -20.69 -15.57
N LYS A 215 0.16 -20.23 -16.05
CA LYS A 215 0.77 -18.96 -15.66
C LYS A 215 1.22 -18.18 -16.89
N LEU A 216 1.01 -16.86 -16.86
CA LEU A 216 1.64 -15.90 -17.76
C LEU A 216 2.39 -14.85 -16.92
N GLU A 217 3.69 -14.73 -17.13
CA GLU A 217 4.51 -13.67 -16.57
C GLU A 217 4.61 -12.53 -17.57
N VAL A 218 4.25 -11.33 -17.14
CA VAL A 218 4.29 -10.12 -17.97
C VAL A 218 5.43 -9.23 -17.52
N ALA A 219 6.28 -8.86 -18.45
CA ALA A 219 7.40 -7.98 -18.16
C ALA A 219 6.93 -6.58 -17.68
N HIS A 220 7.72 -5.99 -16.80
CA HIS A 220 7.51 -4.60 -16.40
C HIS A 220 7.63 -3.67 -17.61
N PRO A 221 6.76 -2.65 -17.76
CA PRO A 221 6.83 -1.72 -18.89
C PRO A 221 8.16 -0.97 -18.86
N LYS A 222 8.77 -0.82 -20.04
CA LYS A 222 10.01 -0.05 -20.22
C LYS A 222 9.74 1.36 -20.71
N ASP A 223 8.56 1.58 -21.23
CA ASP A 223 8.13 2.86 -21.79
C ASP A 223 6.92 3.40 -21.04
N ARG A 224 7.05 4.65 -20.58
CA ARG A 224 5.99 5.39 -19.89
C ARG A 224 4.77 5.66 -20.78
N ASP A 225 4.97 5.71 -22.09
CA ASP A 225 3.89 5.96 -23.04
C ASP A 225 2.99 4.74 -23.24
N SER A 226 3.48 3.54 -22.92
CA SER A 226 2.68 2.31 -22.92
C SER A 226 1.71 2.21 -21.73
N ILE A 227 1.90 2.97 -20.65
CA ILE A 227 1.05 2.94 -19.45
C ILE A 227 -0.34 3.47 -19.80
N LEU A 228 -1.36 2.65 -19.59
CA LEU A 228 -2.76 3.02 -19.83
C LEU A 228 -3.33 3.86 -18.67
N VAL A 229 -4.44 4.53 -18.98
CA VAL A 229 -5.23 5.27 -18.00
C VAL A 229 -6.64 4.68 -18.00
N PRO A 230 -7.25 4.44 -16.83
CA PRO A 230 -8.64 3.99 -16.73
C PRO A 230 -9.60 4.94 -17.45
N GLU A 231 -10.59 4.38 -18.16
CA GLU A 231 -11.68 5.14 -18.78
C GLU A 231 -12.88 5.32 -17.86
N ASN A 232 -12.94 4.53 -16.80
CA ASN A 232 -13.97 4.58 -15.78
C ASN A 232 -13.35 4.78 -14.40
N ARG A 233 -14.15 5.33 -13.46
CA ARG A 233 -13.68 5.63 -12.10
C ARG A 233 -13.20 4.39 -11.37
N THR A 234 -12.19 4.60 -10.57
CA THR A 234 -11.57 3.59 -9.73
C THR A 234 -12.08 3.66 -8.30
N THR A 235 -12.07 2.54 -7.59
CA THR A 235 -12.26 2.55 -6.14
C THR A 235 -11.22 3.47 -5.49
N PHE A 236 -11.63 4.31 -4.55
CA PHE A 236 -10.82 5.35 -3.88
C PHE A 236 -10.25 6.47 -4.79
N GLY A 237 -10.65 6.55 -6.05
CA GLY A 237 -10.06 7.49 -6.99
C GLY A 237 -8.58 7.22 -7.25
N VAL A 238 -8.20 5.95 -7.28
CA VAL A 238 -6.80 5.56 -7.50
C VAL A 238 -6.37 5.94 -8.90
N VAL A 239 -5.29 6.72 -8.99
CA VAL A 239 -4.58 7.09 -10.22
C VAL A 239 -3.12 6.70 -10.06
N GLU A 240 -2.58 5.97 -11.02
CA GLU A 240 -1.19 5.57 -10.98
C GLU A 240 -0.27 6.78 -11.22
N MET A 241 0.72 6.96 -10.35
CA MET A 241 1.71 8.03 -10.42
C MET A 241 3.08 7.50 -10.82
N THR A 242 3.45 6.34 -10.27
CA THR A 242 4.69 5.64 -10.60
C THR A 242 4.47 4.14 -10.60
N THR A 243 5.32 3.40 -11.29
CA THR A 243 5.42 1.95 -11.18
C THR A 243 6.88 1.55 -10.98
N GLY A 244 7.14 0.53 -10.15
CA GLY A 244 8.49 0.21 -9.71
C GLY A 244 9.04 1.18 -8.68
N CYS A 245 10.21 0.87 -8.11
CA CYS A 245 10.87 1.68 -7.08
C CYS A 245 12.40 1.72 -7.25
N GLY A 246 13.05 0.55 -7.42
CA GLY A 246 14.47 0.42 -7.68
C GLY A 246 15.39 0.65 -6.47
N ARG A 247 14.87 0.79 -5.24
CA ARG A 247 15.68 0.95 -4.01
C ARG A 247 16.34 -0.33 -3.52
N ARG A 248 16.02 -1.49 -4.14
CA ARG A 248 16.62 -2.80 -3.88
C ARG A 248 16.33 -3.37 -2.49
N CYS A 249 15.11 -3.17 -1.99
CA CYS A 249 14.63 -3.86 -0.81
C CYS A 249 14.36 -5.33 -1.16
N ASN A 250 15.07 -6.26 -0.53
CA ASN A 250 15.05 -7.67 -0.91
C ASN A 250 13.71 -8.39 -0.65
N PHE A 251 12.84 -7.80 0.16
CA PHE A 251 11.53 -8.33 0.52
C PHE A 251 10.37 -7.74 -0.32
N CYS A 252 10.65 -6.85 -1.26
CA CYS A 252 9.64 -6.03 -1.93
C CYS A 252 9.55 -6.35 -3.42
N VAL A 253 8.35 -6.67 -3.92
CA VAL A 253 8.11 -6.97 -5.34
C VAL A 253 8.26 -5.74 -6.24
N PRO A 254 7.65 -4.56 -5.95
CA PRO A 254 7.83 -3.37 -6.77
C PRO A 254 9.29 -2.95 -6.95
N ASP A 255 10.14 -3.31 -5.99
CA ASP A 255 11.55 -2.95 -5.99
C ASP A 255 12.44 -3.82 -6.91
N LEU A 256 11.87 -4.87 -7.47
CA LEU A 256 12.53 -5.67 -8.52
C LEU A 256 12.69 -4.88 -9.83
N ASN A 257 11.86 -3.85 -10.02
CA ASN A 257 11.80 -3.04 -11.22
C ASN A 257 12.27 -1.61 -10.95
N PRO A 258 12.98 -0.98 -11.91
CA PRO A 258 13.29 0.43 -11.82
C PRO A 258 11.99 1.26 -11.78
N GLN A 259 12.06 2.42 -11.14
CA GLN A 259 10.93 3.34 -11.16
C GLN A 259 10.69 3.86 -12.58
N LEU A 260 9.42 3.90 -12.93
CA LEU A 260 8.92 4.52 -14.15
C LEU A 260 7.81 5.52 -13.77
N ASP A 261 8.02 6.78 -14.08
CA ASP A 261 7.06 7.85 -13.80
C ASP A 261 5.95 7.86 -14.86
N VAL A 262 4.71 7.92 -14.42
CA VAL A 262 3.58 8.17 -15.31
C VAL A 262 3.61 9.64 -15.75
N PRO A 263 3.47 9.96 -17.03
CA PRO A 263 3.42 11.34 -17.49
C PRO A 263 2.31 12.16 -16.83
N LYS A 264 2.58 13.42 -16.51
CA LYS A 264 1.63 14.32 -15.83
C LYS A 264 0.27 14.36 -16.52
N GLU A 265 0.26 14.42 -17.85
CA GLU A 265 -0.95 14.46 -18.67
C GLU A 265 -1.82 13.21 -18.49
N LYS A 266 -1.18 12.05 -18.31
CA LYS A 266 -1.88 10.78 -18.03
C LYS A 266 -2.42 10.75 -16.60
N ILE A 267 -1.66 11.23 -15.63
CA ILE A 267 -2.14 11.37 -14.24
C ILE A 267 -3.36 12.28 -14.22
N MET A 268 -3.28 13.46 -14.82
CA MET A 268 -4.40 14.42 -14.87
C MET A 268 -5.61 13.87 -15.61
N ARG A 269 -5.42 13.10 -16.68
CA ARG A 269 -6.53 12.41 -17.36
C ARG A 269 -7.21 11.41 -16.43
N GLY A 270 -6.46 10.64 -15.64
CA GLY A 270 -7.00 9.73 -14.61
C GLY A 270 -7.76 10.48 -13.52
N VAL A 271 -7.25 11.62 -13.05
CA VAL A 271 -7.94 12.50 -12.09
C VAL A 271 -9.27 12.97 -12.67
N LEU A 272 -9.26 13.53 -13.88
CA LEU A 272 -10.47 14.03 -14.55
C LEU A 272 -11.49 12.93 -14.84
N THR A 273 -11.05 11.72 -15.18
CA THR A 273 -11.95 10.56 -15.37
C THR A 273 -12.70 10.25 -14.07
N ASN A 274 -12.00 10.20 -12.94
CA ASN A 274 -12.62 9.97 -11.65
C ASN A 274 -13.61 11.09 -11.29
N VAL A 275 -13.19 12.33 -11.39
CA VAL A 275 -14.02 13.51 -11.02
C VAL A 275 -15.28 13.61 -11.88
N ARG A 276 -15.16 13.49 -13.20
CA ARG A 276 -16.31 13.56 -14.12
C ARG A 276 -17.37 12.51 -13.85
N GLN A 277 -16.97 11.37 -13.29
CA GLN A 277 -17.88 10.29 -12.89
C GLN A 277 -18.29 10.36 -11.41
N GLY A 278 -18.05 11.50 -10.75
CA GLY A 278 -18.54 11.81 -9.40
C GLY A 278 -17.67 11.27 -8.26
N ASN A 279 -16.41 10.92 -8.52
CA ASN A 279 -15.47 10.62 -7.44
C ASN A 279 -14.76 11.89 -6.99
N THR A 280 -15.04 12.35 -5.78
CA THR A 280 -14.44 13.59 -5.23
C THR A 280 -13.14 13.35 -4.47
N GLN A 281 -12.76 12.08 -4.29
CA GLN A 281 -11.51 11.67 -3.66
C GLN A 281 -10.52 11.18 -4.70
N ILE A 282 -9.28 11.62 -4.62
CA ILE A 282 -8.17 11.16 -5.46
C ILE A 282 -7.08 10.57 -4.56
N SER A 283 -6.55 9.41 -4.98
CA SER A 283 -5.42 8.75 -4.35
C SER A 283 -4.37 8.39 -5.41
N LEU A 284 -3.15 8.90 -5.26
CA LEU A 284 -2.06 8.56 -6.18
C LEU A 284 -1.39 7.26 -5.75
N ALA A 285 -1.41 6.25 -6.63
CA ALA A 285 -0.67 5.00 -6.42
C ALA A 285 0.79 5.20 -6.83
N THR A 286 1.68 5.07 -5.86
CA THR A 286 3.13 5.19 -6.04
C THR A 286 3.84 4.43 -4.91
N GLU A 287 5.07 4.02 -5.15
CA GLU A 287 5.94 3.43 -4.11
C GLU A 287 6.72 4.50 -3.33
N ASP A 288 6.92 5.69 -3.91
CA ASP A 288 7.54 6.83 -3.25
C ASP A 288 7.08 8.15 -3.90
N MET A 289 6.14 8.83 -3.25
CA MET A 289 5.56 10.07 -3.77
C MET A 289 6.56 11.22 -3.93
N PHE A 290 7.71 11.17 -3.25
CA PHE A 290 8.68 12.26 -3.25
C PHE A 290 9.67 12.20 -4.42
N ILE A 291 9.69 11.11 -5.20
CA ILE A 291 10.68 10.91 -6.25
C ILE A 291 10.10 10.92 -7.67
N TRP A 292 8.82 11.27 -7.85
CA TRP A 292 8.25 11.49 -9.18
C TRP A 292 8.80 12.77 -9.81
N GLY A 293 8.93 12.75 -11.14
CA GLY A 293 9.36 13.92 -11.91
C GLY A 293 10.85 14.23 -11.76
N GLN A 294 11.65 13.27 -11.33
CA GLN A 294 13.11 13.44 -11.36
C GLN A 294 13.58 13.69 -12.78
N VAL A 295 14.60 14.52 -12.94
CA VAL A 295 15.16 14.91 -14.26
C VAL A 295 15.57 13.70 -15.08
N ARG A 296 15.93 12.59 -14.45
CA ARG A 296 16.13 11.29 -15.07
C ARG A 296 15.32 10.25 -14.33
N THR A 297 14.30 9.73 -14.98
CA THR A 297 13.56 8.56 -14.50
C THR A 297 14.47 7.35 -14.41
N GLY A 298 14.33 6.57 -13.33
CA GLY A 298 15.15 5.39 -13.11
C GLY A 298 16.59 5.67 -12.66
N VAL A 299 16.96 6.92 -12.45
CA VAL A 299 18.22 7.27 -11.82
C VAL A 299 18.02 7.30 -10.32
N PRO A 300 18.73 6.49 -9.59
CA PRO A 300 18.53 6.24 -8.18
C PRO A 300 19.27 7.25 -7.31
N PHE A 301 19.34 8.48 -7.72
CA PHE A 301 19.81 9.55 -6.85
C PHE A 301 18.77 9.88 -5.78
N TYR A 302 17.51 9.54 -6.03
CA TYR A 302 16.40 9.72 -5.08
C TYR A 302 16.34 11.14 -4.49
N PHE A 303 16.69 12.13 -5.32
CA PHE A 303 16.53 13.54 -5.00
C PHE A 303 15.16 14.00 -5.48
N PRO A 304 14.35 14.59 -4.58
CA PRO A 304 13.07 15.16 -4.99
C PRO A 304 13.24 16.26 -6.04
N ASN A 305 12.34 16.28 -7.01
CA ASN A 305 12.14 17.44 -7.88
C ASN A 305 10.99 18.29 -7.29
N ARG A 306 11.36 19.28 -6.47
CA ARG A 306 10.38 20.10 -5.74
C ARG A 306 9.41 20.81 -6.67
N GLU A 307 9.90 21.41 -7.74
CA GLU A 307 9.07 22.17 -8.68
C GLU A 307 8.05 21.28 -9.37
N ALA A 308 8.49 20.14 -9.91
CA ALA A 308 7.61 19.18 -10.55
C ALA A 308 6.55 18.60 -9.60
N LEU A 309 6.94 18.30 -8.37
CA LEU A 309 6.01 17.77 -7.37
C LEU A 309 4.97 18.82 -6.95
N LEU A 310 5.39 20.05 -6.70
CA LEU A 310 4.48 21.13 -6.34
C LEU A 310 3.52 21.46 -7.49
N ASP A 311 4.01 21.48 -8.71
CA ASP A 311 3.21 21.68 -9.90
C ASP A 311 2.14 20.59 -10.06
N LEU A 312 2.54 19.31 -9.99
CA LEU A 312 1.62 18.19 -10.08
C LEU A 312 0.54 18.21 -8.99
N TYR A 313 0.96 18.31 -7.72
CA TYR A 313 0.02 18.26 -6.60
C TYR A 313 -0.90 19.48 -6.56
N SER A 314 -0.40 20.67 -6.90
CA SER A 314 -1.23 21.89 -6.98
C SER A 314 -2.32 21.76 -8.06
N GLU A 315 -1.98 21.19 -9.22
CA GLU A 315 -2.95 20.97 -10.28
C GLU A 315 -4.02 19.94 -9.87
N ILE A 316 -3.61 18.83 -9.24
CA ILE A 316 -4.55 17.82 -8.77
C ILE A 316 -5.54 18.39 -7.75
N VAL A 317 -5.04 19.03 -6.68
CA VAL A 317 -5.90 19.55 -5.61
C VAL A 317 -6.70 20.79 -6.04
N GLY A 318 -6.22 21.52 -7.05
CA GLY A 318 -6.89 22.65 -7.69
C GLY A 318 -7.96 22.23 -8.71
N THR A 319 -7.99 20.96 -9.13
CA THR A 319 -8.97 20.45 -10.09
C THR A 319 -10.38 20.56 -9.49
N PRO A 320 -11.33 21.26 -10.16
CA PRO A 320 -12.70 21.37 -9.69
C PRO A 320 -13.33 19.98 -9.50
N GLY A 321 -13.95 19.76 -8.33
CA GLY A 321 -14.52 18.46 -7.94
C GLY A 321 -13.60 17.58 -7.10
N VAL A 322 -12.32 17.88 -6.98
CA VAL A 322 -11.44 17.20 -6.01
C VAL A 322 -11.63 17.82 -4.63
N GLU A 323 -12.28 17.09 -3.74
CA GLU A 323 -12.53 17.49 -2.35
C GLU A 323 -11.52 16.88 -1.38
N LYS A 324 -11.02 15.68 -1.70
CA LYS A 324 -10.14 14.91 -0.83
C LYS A 324 -8.96 14.35 -1.62
N HIS A 325 -7.78 14.37 -0.99
CA HIS A 325 -6.59 13.74 -1.52
C HIS A 325 -5.99 12.78 -0.48
N LEU A 326 -5.82 11.52 -0.86
CA LEU A 326 -5.18 10.50 -0.04
C LEU A 326 -3.75 10.25 -0.52
N LEU A 327 -2.84 10.24 0.43
CA LEU A 327 -1.44 9.87 0.18
C LEU A 327 -1.30 8.35 0.23
N SER A 328 -0.48 7.80 -0.68
CA SER A 328 -0.12 6.40 -0.71
C SER A 328 1.20 6.17 0.05
N HIS A 329 2.26 5.81 -0.66
CA HIS A 329 3.55 5.48 -0.07
C HIS A 329 4.56 6.61 -0.24
N ALA A 330 5.48 6.67 0.72
CA ALA A 330 6.65 7.54 0.66
C ALA A 330 7.85 6.84 1.31
N THR A 331 9.05 7.33 1.03
CA THR A 331 10.23 6.99 1.81
C THR A 331 10.66 8.18 2.65
N ILE A 332 11.36 7.91 3.76
CA ILE A 332 11.69 8.99 4.70
C ILE A 332 12.90 9.82 4.28
N ALA A 333 13.85 9.23 3.55
CA ALA A 333 15.10 9.88 3.17
C ALA A 333 14.90 11.20 2.39
N PRO A 334 13.98 11.30 1.40
CA PRO A 334 13.74 12.55 0.68
C PRO A 334 13.31 13.72 1.58
N SER A 335 12.60 13.46 2.69
CA SER A 335 12.23 14.53 3.63
C SER A 335 13.44 15.16 4.32
N VAL A 336 14.51 14.39 4.52
CA VAL A 336 15.78 14.90 5.07
C VAL A 336 16.59 15.63 4.00
N VAL A 337 16.49 15.17 2.74
CA VAL A 337 17.16 15.81 1.59
C VAL A 337 16.59 17.20 1.33
N ASP A 338 15.27 17.33 1.35
CA ASP A 338 14.56 18.57 1.05
C ASP A 338 13.44 18.87 2.07
N PRO A 339 13.79 19.43 3.24
CA PRO A 339 12.79 19.82 4.23
C PRO A 339 11.79 20.87 3.74
N LEU A 340 12.21 21.76 2.84
CA LEU A 340 11.33 22.79 2.28
C LEU A 340 10.26 22.19 1.36
N LEU A 341 10.55 21.10 0.65
CA LEU A 341 9.53 20.36 -0.09
C LEU A 341 8.41 19.91 0.83
N ILE A 342 8.75 19.36 2.00
CA ILE A 342 7.75 18.88 2.96
C ILE A 342 6.87 20.02 3.46
N GLU A 343 7.45 21.16 3.76
CA GLU A 343 6.72 22.38 4.15
C GLU A 343 5.74 22.80 3.03
N LYS A 344 6.24 22.96 1.81
CA LYS A 344 5.44 23.42 0.67
C LYS A 344 4.35 22.44 0.25
N LEU A 345 4.62 21.13 0.28
CA LEU A 345 3.59 20.13 0.05
C LEU A 345 2.51 20.14 1.14
N SER A 346 2.86 20.49 2.38
CA SER A 346 1.87 20.65 3.44
C SER A 346 0.91 21.81 3.13
N ASP A 347 1.44 22.94 2.67
CA ASP A 347 0.63 24.09 2.26
C ASP A 347 -0.38 23.71 1.16
N VAL A 348 0.04 22.86 0.22
CA VAL A 348 -0.80 22.43 -0.91
C VAL A 348 -1.83 21.36 -0.52
N LEU A 349 -1.43 20.37 0.29
CA LEU A 349 -2.19 19.13 0.47
C LEU A 349 -3.09 19.11 1.72
N LEU A 350 -2.74 19.87 2.76
CA LEU A 350 -3.33 19.69 4.09
C LEU A 350 -4.85 19.94 4.09
N ASP A 351 -5.31 20.95 3.34
CA ASP A 351 -6.74 21.28 3.25
C ASP A 351 -7.57 20.18 2.58
N LYS A 352 -6.96 19.40 1.71
CA LYS A 352 -7.63 18.29 1.03
C LYS A 352 -7.45 16.94 1.74
N SER A 353 -6.70 16.90 2.85
CA SER A 353 -6.56 15.67 3.61
C SER A 353 -7.87 15.27 4.29
N PRO A 354 -8.34 14.01 4.13
CA PRO A 354 -9.48 13.48 4.86
C PRO A 354 -9.11 12.99 6.27
N ILE A 355 -7.82 12.95 6.60
CA ILE A 355 -7.32 12.37 7.85
C ILE A 355 -7.15 13.45 8.91
N HIS A 356 -7.59 13.13 10.13
CA HIS A 356 -7.51 14.03 11.28
C HIS A 356 -6.83 13.32 12.44
N LEU A 357 -5.98 14.05 13.16
CA LEU A 357 -5.56 13.58 14.48
C LEU A 357 -6.78 13.53 15.40
N PRO A 358 -7.00 12.41 16.10
CA PRO A 358 -7.95 12.37 17.17
C PRO A 358 -7.44 13.27 18.31
N THR A 359 -8.06 14.43 18.48
CA THR A 359 -7.78 15.35 19.58
C THR A 359 -8.79 15.14 20.70
N HIS A 360 -8.40 15.53 21.93
CA HIS A 360 -9.32 15.58 23.08
C HIS A 360 -10.55 16.44 22.71
N SER A 361 -11.70 16.12 23.24
CA SER A 361 -13.03 16.69 22.93
C SER A 361 -13.15 18.22 22.96
N SER A 362 -12.16 18.93 23.47
CA SER A 362 -12.14 20.39 23.60
C SER A 362 -11.36 21.14 22.50
N HIS A 363 -10.72 20.44 21.57
CA HIS A 363 -9.90 21.07 20.52
C HIS A 363 -10.41 20.71 19.12
N PRO A 364 -10.39 21.62 18.14
CA PRO A 364 -10.76 21.31 16.76
C PRO A 364 -9.87 20.20 16.20
N ARG A 365 -10.48 19.27 15.48
CA ARG A 365 -9.76 18.16 14.84
C ARG A 365 -8.71 18.71 13.88
N LYS A 366 -7.44 18.45 14.15
CA LYS A 366 -6.34 18.89 13.31
C LYS A 366 -6.19 17.97 12.12
N LYS A 367 -6.26 18.48 10.89
CA LYS A 367 -5.93 17.74 9.67
C LYS A 367 -4.46 17.34 9.66
N ILE A 368 -4.17 16.17 9.13
CA ILE A 368 -2.81 15.64 9.00
C ILE A 368 -2.62 14.97 7.65
N LEU A 369 -1.38 14.86 7.22
CA LEU A 369 -0.95 14.08 6.08
C LEU A 369 -0.32 12.77 6.58
N SER A 370 -0.79 11.63 6.08
CA SER A 370 -0.41 10.32 6.64
C SER A 370 -0.08 9.33 5.54
N PRO A 371 1.10 9.45 4.88
CA PRO A 371 1.57 8.44 3.95
C PRO A 371 2.02 7.18 4.67
N LEU A 372 2.07 6.05 3.93
CA LEU A 372 2.70 4.82 4.39
C LEU A 372 4.21 4.89 4.15
N ILE A 373 5.00 4.69 5.20
CA ILE A 373 6.46 4.73 5.15
C ILE A 373 7.03 3.45 5.77
N GLY A 374 7.89 2.74 5.04
CA GLY A 374 8.59 1.58 5.58
C GLY A 374 9.75 1.98 6.49
N LEU A 375 9.66 1.71 7.79
CA LEU A 375 10.78 1.80 8.74
C LEU A 375 11.55 0.48 8.77
N GLU A 376 10.85 -0.60 8.78
CA GLU A 376 11.20 -2.02 8.75
C GLU A 376 12.06 -2.47 9.95
N THR A 377 13.20 -1.84 10.21
CA THR A 377 14.10 -2.17 11.31
C THR A 377 14.93 -0.98 11.76
N GLY A 378 15.31 -0.95 13.02
CA GLY A 378 16.32 -0.02 13.57
C GLY A 378 17.73 -0.59 13.56
N SER A 379 17.89 -1.90 13.26
CA SER A 379 19.20 -2.53 13.14
C SER A 379 19.86 -2.18 11.82
N VAL A 380 21.01 -1.52 11.88
CA VAL A 380 21.84 -1.22 10.69
C VAL A 380 22.30 -2.51 10.00
N ARG A 381 22.59 -3.56 10.75
CA ARG A 381 23.00 -4.86 10.20
C ARG A 381 21.88 -5.48 9.35
N ILE A 382 20.68 -5.52 9.88
CA ILE A 382 19.51 -6.04 9.16
C ILE A 382 19.15 -5.09 8.01
N ALA A 383 19.12 -3.78 8.20
CA ALA A 383 18.83 -2.81 7.15
C ALA A 383 19.76 -2.98 5.95
N ARG A 384 21.07 -3.16 6.19
CA ARG A 384 22.06 -3.41 5.14
C ARG A 384 21.80 -4.72 4.39
N ALA A 385 21.32 -5.75 5.08
CA ALA A 385 21.04 -7.06 4.50
C ALA A 385 19.74 -7.09 3.68
N ILE A 386 18.68 -6.39 4.12
CA ILE A 386 17.35 -6.54 3.52
C ILE A 386 16.88 -5.32 2.70
N MET A 387 17.44 -4.12 2.95
CA MET A 387 17.00 -2.88 2.29
C MET A 387 18.16 -1.90 2.03
N PRO A 388 19.23 -2.32 1.33
CA PRO A 388 20.48 -1.55 1.22
C PRO A 388 20.32 -0.16 0.61
N GLY A 389 19.34 0.07 -0.26
CA GLY A 389 19.06 1.35 -0.90
C GLY A 389 18.00 2.21 -0.20
N LYS A 390 17.45 1.78 0.94
CA LYS A 390 16.35 2.49 1.60
C LYS A 390 16.71 3.90 2.07
N ALA A 391 17.95 4.07 2.54
CA ALA A 391 18.45 5.35 3.05
C ALA A 391 18.99 6.28 1.96
N VAL A 392 19.14 5.84 0.72
CA VAL A 392 19.73 6.64 -0.37
C VAL A 392 18.99 7.99 -0.48
N PRO A 393 19.75 9.12 -0.57
CA PRO A 393 21.17 9.28 -0.87
C PRO A 393 22.13 9.18 0.34
N PHE A 394 21.62 8.92 1.53
CA PHE A 394 22.45 8.71 2.73
C PHE A 394 22.99 7.28 2.77
N SER A 395 24.01 7.06 3.60
CA SER A 395 24.45 5.69 3.90
C SER A 395 23.36 4.93 4.65
N ILE A 396 23.23 3.65 4.39
CA ILE A 396 22.34 2.78 5.18
C ILE A 396 22.81 2.69 6.65
N ASP A 397 24.08 2.97 6.91
CA ASP A 397 24.64 3.01 8.26
C ASP A 397 24.05 4.15 9.10
N ASP A 398 23.57 5.19 8.45
CA ASP A 398 22.89 6.33 9.06
C ASP A 398 21.38 6.14 9.23
N TRP A 399 20.84 4.96 8.89
CA TRP A 399 19.40 4.70 8.82
C TRP A 399 18.62 5.15 10.05
N PRO A 400 19.01 4.82 11.31
CA PRO A 400 18.28 5.27 12.49
C PRO A 400 18.23 6.80 12.62
N SER A 401 19.32 7.48 12.27
CA SER A 401 19.41 8.96 12.29
C SER A 401 18.53 9.57 11.20
N VAL A 402 18.52 9.00 9.99
CA VAL A 402 17.66 9.44 8.87
C VAL A 402 16.18 9.30 9.26
N VAL A 403 15.79 8.20 9.92
CA VAL A 403 14.42 7.99 10.41
C VAL A 403 14.02 9.07 11.41
N VAL A 404 14.85 9.32 12.42
CA VAL A 404 14.53 10.30 13.47
C VAL A 404 14.47 11.72 12.92
N GLN A 405 15.40 12.10 12.05
CA GLN A 405 15.42 13.43 11.44
C GLN A 405 14.25 13.61 10.48
N GLY A 406 14.01 12.64 9.60
CA GLY A 406 12.92 12.70 8.65
C GLY A 406 11.57 12.79 9.37
N LEU A 407 11.36 11.96 10.42
CA LEU A 407 10.15 12.03 11.21
C LEU A 407 9.98 13.36 11.95
N THR A 408 11.09 13.96 12.40
CA THR A 408 11.07 15.31 13.01
C THR A 408 10.59 16.37 12.00
N ILE A 409 11.10 16.33 10.76
CA ILE A 409 10.71 17.24 9.69
C ILE A 409 9.25 17.04 9.32
N LEU A 410 8.84 15.79 9.13
CA LEU A 410 7.48 15.43 8.82
C LEU A 410 6.50 15.93 9.88
N ASN A 411 6.75 15.64 11.16
CA ASN A 411 5.83 16.00 12.25
C ASN A 411 5.70 17.54 12.41
N ARG A 412 6.77 18.29 12.21
CA ARG A 412 6.72 19.76 12.24
C ARG A 412 5.80 20.35 11.19
N ASN A 413 5.61 19.63 10.09
CA ASN A 413 4.80 20.04 8.96
C ASN A 413 3.45 19.30 8.87
N ASN A 414 2.93 18.76 9.98
CA ASN A 414 1.66 18.03 10.09
C ASN A 414 1.60 16.72 9.30
N TRP A 415 2.75 16.10 9.04
CA TRP A 415 2.84 14.75 8.49
C TRP A 415 3.02 13.75 9.61
N PHE A 416 2.11 12.79 9.70
CA PHE A 416 2.12 11.73 10.71
C PHE A 416 2.01 10.39 10.00
N PRO A 417 3.13 9.82 9.55
CA PRO A 417 3.12 8.64 8.71
C PRO A 417 2.64 7.39 9.46
N VAL A 418 2.06 6.47 8.70
CA VAL A 418 1.95 5.07 9.12
C VAL A 418 3.28 4.40 8.80
N MET A 419 3.98 3.88 9.81
CA MET A 419 5.29 3.28 9.63
C MET A 419 5.26 1.78 9.88
N THR A 420 5.60 0.99 8.84
CA THR A 420 5.70 -0.46 8.96
C THR A 420 7.03 -0.87 9.59
N LEU A 421 6.98 -1.93 10.42
CA LEU A 421 8.15 -2.61 10.95
C LEU A 421 8.04 -4.09 10.63
N MET A 422 9.16 -4.73 10.34
CA MET A 422 9.23 -6.15 10.05
C MET A 422 9.99 -6.88 11.17
N ILE A 423 9.33 -7.80 11.83
CA ILE A 423 9.84 -8.56 12.99
C ILE A 423 10.06 -10.01 12.56
N GLY A 424 11.14 -10.63 13.02
CA GLY A 424 11.48 -12.00 12.70
C GLY A 424 12.14 -12.16 11.33
N ASN A 425 12.89 -11.14 10.91
CA ASN A 425 13.66 -11.19 9.67
C ASN A 425 14.62 -12.38 9.63
N PRO A 426 14.90 -12.94 8.45
CA PRO A 426 15.91 -13.97 8.32
C PRO A 426 17.26 -13.54 8.92
N GLY A 427 17.78 -14.34 9.86
CA GLY A 427 19.03 -14.06 10.56
C GLY A 427 18.99 -12.90 11.57
N GLU A 428 17.81 -12.44 11.96
CA GLU A 428 17.62 -11.44 13.02
C GLU A 428 18.02 -12.03 14.38
N THR A 429 18.84 -11.31 15.13
CA THR A 429 19.26 -11.67 16.51
C THR A 429 18.57 -10.77 17.54
N ASP A 430 18.68 -11.10 18.82
CA ASP A 430 18.13 -10.27 19.90
C ASP A 430 18.77 -8.87 19.95
N GLU A 431 20.03 -8.70 19.54
CA GLU A 431 20.70 -7.41 19.42
C GLU A 431 20.05 -6.55 18.32
N ASP A 432 19.62 -7.16 17.22
CA ASP A 432 18.94 -6.44 16.14
C ASP A 432 17.54 -6.00 16.57
N VAL A 433 16.82 -6.88 17.25
CA VAL A 433 15.51 -6.55 17.83
C VAL A 433 15.64 -5.43 18.85
N LYS A 434 16.67 -5.50 19.69
CA LYS A 434 16.99 -4.45 20.66
C LYS A 434 17.29 -3.11 19.97
N ALA A 435 18.11 -3.10 18.91
CA ALA A 435 18.40 -1.89 18.15
C ALA A 435 17.13 -1.26 17.56
N THR A 436 16.19 -2.09 17.10
CA THR A 436 14.89 -1.61 16.60
C THR A 436 14.03 -1.05 17.73
N LEU A 437 13.99 -1.74 18.86
CA LEU A 437 13.28 -1.29 20.06
C LEU A 437 13.84 0.03 20.58
N ASP A 438 15.17 0.17 20.57
CA ASP A 438 15.88 1.37 20.96
C ASP A 438 15.49 2.57 20.06
N LEU A 439 15.38 2.37 18.75
CA LEU A 439 14.89 3.40 17.83
C LEU A 439 13.44 3.79 18.14
N VAL A 440 12.58 2.83 18.44
CA VAL A 440 11.19 3.09 18.85
C VAL A 440 11.12 3.90 20.14
N TYR A 441 11.97 3.61 21.11
CA TYR A 441 12.08 4.42 22.34
C TYR A 441 12.58 5.84 22.07
N GLU A 442 13.52 6.00 21.15
CA GLU A 442 14.02 7.34 20.81
C GLU A 442 12.95 8.19 20.11
N ILE A 443 12.16 7.59 19.20
CA ILE A 443 10.99 8.24 18.60
C ILE A 443 10.06 8.74 19.71
N GLU A 444 9.77 7.87 20.70
CA GLU A 444 8.94 8.19 21.82
C GLU A 444 9.52 9.30 22.71
N ARG A 445 10.79 9.16 23.10
CA ARG A 445 11.49 10.11 23.97
C ARG A 445 11.52 11.53 23.40
N ARG A 446 11.61 11.64 22.08
CA ARG A 446 11.55 12.93 21.36
C ARG A 446 10.13 13.47 21.17
N GLY A 447 9.12 12.75 21.64
CA GLY A 447 7.73 13.12 21.42
C GLY A 447 7.32 13.08 19.93
N LEU A 448 8.04 12.31 19.11
CA LEU A 448 7.74 12.17 17.69
C LEU A 448 6.58 11.19 17.49
N PHE A 449 5.91 11.35 16.36
CA PHE A 449 4.64 10.73 16.04
C PHE A 449 4.72 9.93 14.75
N ALA A 450 4.41 8.65 14.85
CA ALA A 450 4.09 7.78 13.74
C ALA A 450 3.10 6.72 14.23
N PHE A 451 2.21 6.26 13.35
CA PHE A 451 1.42 5.07 13.64
C PHE A 451 2.26 3.84 13.28
N LEU A 452 2.79 3.14 14.28
CA LEU A 452 3.70 2.03 14.09
C LEU A 452 2.94 0.72 13.82
N VAL A 453 3.21 0.07 12.70
CA VAL A 453 2.57 -1.20 12.30
C VAL A 453 3.62 -2.32 12.32
N PRO A 454 3.77 -3.02 13.44
CA PRO A 454 4.67 -4.15 13.52
C PRO A 454 4.05 -5.35 12.77
N SER A 455 4.75 -5.83 11.76
CA SER A 455 4.38 -6.99 10.95
C SER A 455 5.39 -8.10 11.11
N ILE A 456 4.95 -9.35 11.03
CA ILE A 456 5.85 -10.50 11.03
C ILE A 456 6.39 -10.70 9.62
N PHE A 457 7.67 -11.11 9.51
CA PHE A 457 8.27 -11.45 8.24
C PHE A 457 7.37 -12.43 7.46
N THR A 458 7.08 -12.08 6.21
CA THR A 458 6.32 -12.92 5.29
C THR A 458 7.15 -13.06 4.01
N PRO A 459 7.58 -14.27 3.65
CA PRO A 459 8.29 -14.51 2.39
C PRO A 459 7.30 -14.34 1.24
N LEU A 460 7.41 -13.24 0.50
CA LEU A 460 6.56 -12.98 -0.66
C LEU A 460 7.17 -13.62 -1.90
N HIS A 461 6.31 -14.15 -2.77
CA HIS A 461 6.68 -14.69 -4.07
C HIS A 461 7.42 -13.65 -4.92
N ASP A 462 8.34 -14.12 -5.76
CA ASP A 462 9.21 -13.32 -6.63
C ASP A 462 10.18 -12.38 -5.92
N THR A 463 10.18 -12.30 -4.59
CA THR A 463 11.19 -11.50 -3.89
C THR A 463 12.49 -12.28 -3.70
N ARG A 464 13.60 -11.55 -3.52
CA ARG A 464 14.89 -12.16 -3.18
C ARG A 464 14.88 -12.88 -1.83
N MET A 465 13.83 -12.68 -1.04
CA MET A 465 13.64 -13.30 0.27
C MET A 465 12.57 -14.40 0.29
N GLU A 466 11.98 -14.76 -0.84
CA GLU A 466 10.94 -15.80 -0.94
C GLU A 466 11.31 -17.11 -0.25
N LYS A 467 12.54 -17.58 -0.48
CA LYS A 467 13.04 -18.86 0.08
C LYS A 467 13.79 -18.69 1.41
N LYS A 468 13.81 -17.49 1.99
CA LYS A 468 14.50 -17.23 3.25
C LYS A 468 13.65 -17.66 4.44
N LYS A 469 14.29 -18.28 5.42
CA LYS A 469 13.64 -18.69 6.67
C LYS A 469 13.70 -17.55 7.67
N GLY A 470 12.54 -17.07 8.10
CA GLY A 470 12.32 -16.11 9.18
C GLY A 470 11.21 -16.59 10.10
N VAL A 471 10.84 -15.78 11.06
CA VAL A 471 9.69 -16.07 11.93
C VAL A 471 8.42 -15.64 11.20
N THR A 472 7.60 -16.60 10.80
CA THR A 472 6.38 -16.40 10.03
C THR A 472 5.09 -16.54 10.84
N GLU A 473 5.20 -16.91 12.12
CA GLU A 473 4.05 -17.09 13.02
C GLU A 473 4.31 -16.44 14.37
N THR A 474 3.29 -15.77 14.92
CA THR A 474 3.40 -15.09 16.22
C THR A 474 3.78 -16.01 17.37
N ARG A 475 3.38 -17.28 17.32
CA ARG A 475 3.73 -18.26 18.37
C ARG A 475 5.23 -18.53 18.46
N ASN A 476 5.99 -18.24 17.41
CA ASN A 476 7.42 -18.50 17.32
C ASN A 476 8.26 -17.24 17.63
N LEU A 477 7.63 -16.11 17.95
CA LEU A 477 8.32 -14.89 18.32
C LEU A 477 9.05 -15.06 19.65
N SER A 478 10.29 -14.54 19.71
CA SER A 478 11.04 -14.44 20.97
C SER A 478 10.38 -13.46 21.95
N PRO A 479 10.68 -13.53 23.26
CA PRO A 479 10.18 -12.56 24.22
C PRO A 479 10.49 -11.11 23.84
N LEU A 480 11.67 -10.85 23.28
CA LEU A 480 12.10 -9.50 22.87
C LEU A 480 11.35 -9.03 21.61
N GLN A 481 11.10 -9.91 20.64
CA GLN A 481 10.27 -9.62 19.48
C GLN A 481 8.82 -9.29 19.88
N TRP A 482 8.26 -10.02 20.84
CA TRP A 482 6.96 -9.70 21.44
C TRP A 482 6.97 -8.33 22.10
N GLN A 483 8.03 -8.01 22.84
CA GLN A 483 8.22 -6.72 23.48
C GLN A 483 8.21 -5.57 22.48
N LEU A 484 8.93 -5.71 21.37
CA LEU A 484 8.94 -4.73 20.27
C LEU A 484 7.54 -4.54 19.69
N MET A 485 6.86 -5.65 19.36
CA MET A 485 5.50 -5.62 18.82
C MET A 485 4.53 -4.90 19.75
N MET A 486 4.55 -5.24 21.04
CA MET A 486 3.67 -4.63 22.04
C MET A 486 4.01 -3.16 22.30
N LYS A 487 5.30 -2.79 22.24
CA LYS A 487 5.72 -1.38 22.37
C LYS A 487 5.16 -0.53 21.23
N CYS A 488 5.23 -1.00 20.00
CA CYS A 488 4.66 -0.31 18.84
C CYS A 488 3.14 -0.09 19.03
N TRP A 489 2.39 -1.14 19.37
CA TRP A 489 0.96 -1.03 19.62
C TRP A 489 0.63 -0.09 20.77
N LYS A 490 1.41 -0.13 21.85
CA LYS A 490 1.23 0.74 22.99
C LYS A 490 1.46 2.21 22.67
N MET A 491 2.44 2.51 21.81
CA MET A 491 2.65 3.88 21.32
C MET A 491 1.44 4.39 20.52
N ASN A 492 0.86 3.56 19.66
CA ASN A 492 -0.31 3.94 18.87
C ASN A 492 -1.54 4.28 19.74
N LEU A 493 -1.57 3.80 20.97
CA LEU A 493 -2.72 3.86 21.88
C LEU A 493 -2.52 4.85 23.02
N ARG A 494 -1.52 5.69 22.98
CA ARG A 494 -1.27 6.69 24.01
C ARG A 494 -2.48 7.60 24.22
N PRO A 495 -2.89 7.83 25.49
CA PRO A 495 -3.95 8.78 25.79
C PRO A 495 -3.60 10.19 25.27
N GLY A 496 -4.53 10.81 24.58
CA GLY A 496 -4.38 12.16 24.03
C GLY A 496 -3.74 12.25 22.65
N GLN A 497 -3.19 11.16 22.12
CA GLN A 497 -2.57 11.14 20.81
C GLN A 497 -3.48 10.52 19.73
N TYR A 498 -4.04 9.30 19.96
CA TYR A 498 -4.87 8.60 18.97
C TYR A 498 -6.17 8.01 19.55
N SER A 499 -6.47 8.23 20.82
CA SER A 499 -7.55 7.48 21.45
C SER A 499 -8.88 8.23 21.41
N TRP A 500 -9.77 7.72 20.61
CA TRP A 500 -11.22 7.90 20.74
C TRP A 500 -11.76 7.30 22.03
N TRP A 501 -10.97 6.45 22.68
CA TRP A 501 -11.32 5.61 23.78
C TRP A 501 -10.46 6.04 24.96
N GLY A 502 -11.05 6.61 25.94
CA GLY A 502 -10.35 6.94 27.18
C GLY A 502 -9.65 5.71 27.78
N PRO A 503 -8.73 5.89 28.71
CA PRO A 503 -7.96 4.81 29.32
C PRO A 503 -8.80 3.63 29.84
N THR A 504 -10.04 3.89 30.22
CA THR A 504 -10.98 2.88 30.73
C THR A 504 -11.50 1.96 29.64
N ALA A 505 -11.90 2.52 28.49
CA ALA A 505 -12.36 1.71 27.36
C ALA A 505 -11.24 0.87 26.78
N TRP A 506 -10.00 1.37 26.81
CA TRP A 506 -8.82 0.65 26.46
C TRP A 506 -8.56 -0.56 27.38
N ARG A 507 -8.65 -0.36 28.70
CA ARG A 507 -8.54 -1.46 29.68
C ARG A 507 -9.63 -2.51 29.48
N LEU A 508 -10.87 -2.09 29.23
CA LEU A 508 -11.98 -3.00 28.92
C LEU A 508 -11.77 -3.74 27.61
N GLY A 509 -11.25 -3.08 26.58
CA GLY A 509 -10.87 -3.71 25.31
C GLY A 509 -9.77 -4.75 25.49
N ALA A 510 -8.75 -4.44 26.29
CA ALA A 510 -7.67 -5.36 26.62
C ALA A 510 -8.17 -6.57 27.42
N ILE A 511 -9.05 -6.37 28.38
CA ILE A 511 -9.69 -7.45 29.15
C ILE A 511 -10.58 -8.30 28.25
N GLY A 512 -11.40 -7.68 27.39
CA GLY A 512 -12.23 -8.39 26.43
C GLY A 512 -11.41 -9.23 25.45
N PHE A 513 -10.32 -8.68 24.97
CA PHE A 513 -9.37 -9.38 24.11
C PHE A 513 -8.68 -10.55 24.86
N TRP A 514 -8.36 -10.37 26.13
CA TRP A 514 -7.79 -11.42 26.96
C TRP A 514 -8.76 -12.57 27.19
N LEU A 515 -10.00 -12.29 27.59
CA LEU A 515 -11.05 -13.30 27.77
C LEU A 515 -11.33 -14.07 26.47
N TYR A 516 -11.32 -13.36 25.36
CA TYR A 516 -11.44 -13.95 24.03
C TYR A 516 -10.30 -14.92 23.74
N LYS A 517 -9.06 -14.55 24.06
CA LYS A 517 -7.88 -15.38 23.82
C LYS A 517 -7.82 -16.60 24.76
N LEU A 518 -8.15 -16.44 26.02
CA LEU A 518 -8.27 -17.58 26.96
C LEU A 518 -9.25 -18.63 26.45
N ARG A 519 -10.33 -18.19 25.81
CA ARG A 519 -11.35 -19.09 25.28
C ARG A 519 -10.94 -19.78 23.96
N HIS A 520 -10.09 -19.18 23.16
CA HIS A 520 -9.86 -19.61 21.78
C HIS A 520 -8.41 -20.00 21.44
N VAL A 521 -7.44 -19.75 22.30
CA VAL A 521 -6.04 -20.06 22.06
C VAL A 521 -5.40 -20.63 23.32
N ASN A 522 -5.25 -21.92 23.36
CA ASN A 522 -4.47 -22.59 24.40
C ASN A 522 -2.98 -22.51 24.02
N GLY A 523 -2.23 -21.59 24.61
CA GLY A 523 -0.79 -21.53 24.42
C GLY A 523 -0.09 -20.63 25.44
N PRO A 524 1.04 -21.07 26.02
CA PRO A 524 1.77 -20.36 27.08
C PRO A 524 2.37 -19.01 26.64
N ASN A 525 2.55 -18.80 25.34
CA ASN A 525 3.21 -17.61 24.80
C ASN A 525 2.33 -16.35 24.78
N PHE A 526 1.07 -16.46 25.20
CA PHE A 526 0.14 -15.34 25.12
C PHE A 526 -0.06 -14.58 26.44
N THR A 527 0.12 -15.21 27.57
CA THR A 527 0.00 -14.56 28.89
C THR A 527 1.03 -13.46 29.09
N TRP A 528 2.22 -13.64 28.55
CA TRP A 528 3.31 -12.67 28.63
C TRP A 528 3.03 -11.36 27.89
N PRO A 529 2.65 -11.33 26.61
CA PRO A 529 2.28 -10.11 25.92
C PRO A 529 1.14 -9.34 26.59
N LEU A 530 0.17 -10.05 27.19
CA LEU A 530 -0.94 -9.43 27.88
C LEU A 530 -0.51 -8.76 29.18
N LEU A 531 0.34 -9.42 29.97
CA LEU A 531 0.93 -8.84 31.18
C LEU A 531 1.77 -7.61 30.84
N MET A 532 2.52 -7.65 29.75
CA MET A 532 3.27 -6.52 29.23
C MET A 532 2.37 -5.36 28.81
N PHE A 533 1.23 -5.68 28.23
CA PHE A 533 0.25 -4.70 27.78
C PHE A 533 -0.53 -4.07 28.94
N ALA A 534 -0.82 -4.84 29.99
CA ALA A 534 -1.59 -4.41 31.14
C ALA A 534 -0.75 -3.71 32.22
N SER A 535 0.57 -3.91 32.26
CA SER A 535 1.45 -3.38 33.29
C SER A 535 2.41 -2.31 32.78
N ALA A 536 2.58 -1.23 33.56
CA ALA A 536 3.61 -0.20 33.31
C ALA A 536 5.02 -0.63 33.79
N VAL A 537 5.12 -1.76 34.47
CA VAL A 537 6.36 -2.24 35.12
C VAL A 537 7.47 -2.56 34.12
N PRO A 538 7.20 -3.23 32.98
CA PRO A 538 8.23 -3.52 32.01
C PRO A 538 8.86 -2.28 31.37
N GLU A 539 8.11 -1.20 31.19
CA GLU A 539 8.66 0.04 30.64
C GLU A 539 9.76 0.63 31.50
N ARG A 540 9.57 0.71 32.81
CA ARG A 540 10.57 1.24 33.73
C ARG A 540 11.83 0.36 33.82
N VAL A 541 11.66 -0.95 33.70
CA VAL A 541 12.78 -1.89 33.65
C VAL A 541 13.55 -1.71 32.34
N MET A 542 12.84 -1.50 31.24
CA MET A 542 13.44 -1.35 29.91
C MET A 542 14.11 0.02 29.72
N GLU A 543 13.54 1.10 30.26
CA GLU A 543 14.18 2.41 30.32
C GLU A 543 15.53 2.37 31.04
N ARG A 544 15.69 1.47 32.02
CA ARG A 544 16.96 1.26 32.72
C ARG A 544 17.96 0.39 31.96
N MET A 545 17.50 -0.44 31.03
CA MET A 545 18.36 -1.40 30.31
C MET A 545 19.04 -0.85 29.06
N GLY A 546 18.68 0.33 28.57
CA GLY A 546 19.19 0.84 27.30
C GLY A 546 19.48 2.32 27.24
N LYS A 547 20.74 2.73 27.36
CA LYS A 547 21.22 3.96 26.72
C LYS A 547 21.34 3.67 25.22
N ILE A 548 20.47 4.31 24.46
CA ILE A 548 20.31 4.08 23.04
C ILE A 548 21.25 5.01 22.30
N TYR A 549 22.06 4.45 21.44
CA TYR A 549 22.87 5.21 20.50
C TYR A 549 22.25 5.14 19.11
N ILE A 550 21.68 6.25 18.65
CA ILE A 550 21.09 6.37 17.29
C ILE A 550 22.07 7.00 16.31
N GLY A 551 23.30 7.21 16.72
CA GLY A 551 24.31 7.91 15.94
C GLY A 551 24.20 9.43 16.03
N LYS A 552 25.17 10.12 15.44
CA LYS A 552 25.11 11.57 15.31
C LYS A 552 24.06 11.96 14.28
N PRO A 553 23.36 13.11 14.44
CA PRO A 553 22.47 13.62 13.41
C PRO A 553 23.22 13.71 12.07
N VAL A 554 22.61 13.21 11.01
CA VAL A 554 23.15 13.36 9.66
C VAL A 554 23.04 14.83 9.30
N ALA A 555 24.17 15.48 9.02
CA ALA A 555 24.17 16.85 8.55
C ALA A 555 23.55 16.90 7.15
N ILE A 556 22.62 17.82 6.93
CA ILE A 556 22.13 18.12 5.59
C ILE A 556 23.27 18.75 4.83
N LYS A 557 23.83 17.99 3.90
CA LYS A 557 24.94 18.43 3.05
C LYS A 557 24.39 19.08 1.78
N SER A 558 25.23 19.85 1.12
CA SER A 558 24.93 20.27 -0.25
C SER A 558 24.73 19.03 -1.13
N ARG A 559 23.97 19.17 -2.21
CA ARG A 559 23.78 18.08 -3.17
C ARG A 559 25.10 17.47 -3.64
N LYS A 560 26.11 18.32 -3.90
CA LYS A 560 27.45 17.89 -4.30
C LYS A 560 28.12 17.00 -3.25
N GLU A 561 28.01 17.37 -1.98
CA GLU A 561 28.55 16.57 -0.87
C GLU A 561 27.76 15.26 -0.65
N LEU A 562 26.43 15.28 -0.80
CA LEU A 562 25.63 14.08 -0.75
C LEU A 562 25.99 13.11 -1.89
N LEU A 563 26.14 13.63 -3.10
CA LEU A 563 26.56 12.85 -4.26
C LEU A 563 27.96 12.24 -4.05
N ALA A 564 28.89 12.98 -3.45
CA ALA A 564 30.22 12.48 -3.14
C ALA A 564 30.25 11.39 -2.05
N THR A 565 29.24 11.35 -1.17
CA THR A 565 29.15 10.36 -0.08
C THR A 565 28.45 9.06 -0.48
N VAL A 566 27.72 9.04 -1.58
CA VAL A 566 27.13 7.81 -2.13
C VAL A 566 28.27 6.92 -2.62
N LYS A 567 28.39 5.72 -2.06
CA LYS A 567 29.48 4.81 -2.41
C LYS A 567 29.54 4.56 -3.90
N ARG A 568 30.76 4.56 -4.45
CA ARG A 568 31.05 4.34 -5.86
C ARG A 568 30.40 3.06 -6.42
N GLU A 569 30.21 2.04 -5.59
CA GLU A 569 29.52 0.81 -5.93
C GLU A 569 28.03 0.99 -6.26
N HIS A 570 27.37 1.94 -5.61
CA HIS A 570 26.00 2.34 -5.97
C HIS A 570 25.94 2.97 -7.36
N TRP A 571 26.98 3.68 -7.76
CA TRP A 571 27.07 4.38 -9.04
C TRP A 571 27.36 3.46 -10.22
N VAL A 572 28.12 2.38 -10.01
CA VAL A 572 28.54 1.47 -11.09
C VAL A 572 27.37 0.77 -11.74
N HIS A 573 26.37 0.37 -10.95
CA HIS A 573 25.16 -0.26 -11.49
C HIS A 573 24.28 0.71 -12.28
N LEU A 574 24.38 2.00 -11.99
CA LEU A 574 23.58 3.06 -12.59
C LEU A 574 24.15 3.59 -13.88
N ARG A 575 25.49 3.62 -14.00
CA ARG A 575 26.18 3.99 -15.21
C ARG A 575 26.00 2.98 -16.35
N ARG A 576 25.83 1.70 -16.03
CA ARG A 576 25.65 0.66 -17.04
C ARG A 576 24.35 0.79 -17.82
N ASP A 577 23.32 1.36 -17.19
CA ASP A 577 21.98 1.40 -17.77
C ASP A 577 21.59 2.75 -18.37
N ASN A 578 22.26 3.86 -18.04
CA ASN A 578 21.76 5.22 -18.33
C ASN A 578 22.78 6.26 -18.87
N GLY A 579 24.01 5.90 -19.16
CA GLY A 579 25.02 6.86 -19.66
C GLY A 579 25.50 7.89 -18.61
N ASP A 580 26.45 8.76 -19.00
CA ASP A 580 26.99 9.78 -18.11
C ASP A 580 26.02 10.94 -17.88
N LEU A 581 26.05 11.51 -16.65
CA LEU A 581 25.26 12.69 -16.29
C LEU A 581 25.74 13.92 -17.07
N PRO A 582 24.84 14.77 -17.61
CA PRO A 582 25.24 16.05 -18.18
C PRO A 582 25.83 16.97 -17.12
N ASP A 583 26.83 17.76 -17.49
CA ASP A 583 27.51 18.72 -16.60
C ASP A 583 26.58 19.85 -16.10
N ASP A 584 25.47 20.11 -16.79
CA ASP A 584 24.47 21.14 -16.50
C ASP A 584 23.37 20.70 -15.52
N TYR A 585 23.42 19.46 -15.04
CA TYR A 585 22.46 18.93 -14.07
C TYR A 585 22.46 19.71 -12.73
N GLU A 586 23.56 20.41 -12.40
CA GLU A 586 23.67 21.22 -11.18
C GLU A 586 22.79 22.49 -11.20
N ALA A 587 22.39 22.98 -12.38
CA ALA A 587 21.68 24.25 -12.52
C ALA A 587 20.17 24.18 -12.24
N SER A 588 19.57 23.00 -12.26
CA SER A 588 18.10 22.85 -12.23
C SER A 588 17.50 22.57 -10.84
N VAL A 589 18.32 22.39 -9.81
CA VAL A 589 17.82 22.14 -8.45
C VAL A 589 18.42 23.16 -7.48
N THR A 590 17.67 24.21 -7.24
CA THR A 590 17.96 25.16 -6.15
C THR A 590 17.77 24.43 -4.82
N VAL A 591 18.85 23.96 -4.24
CA VAL A 591 18.85 23.58 -2.83
C VAL A 591 18.65 24.89 -2.06
N GLY A 592 17.44 25.12 -1.55
CA GLY A 592 17.18 26.24 -0.68
C GLY A 592 18.25 26.26 0.42
N ARG A 593 18.96 27.35 0.58
CA ARG A 593 19.90 27.55 1.70
C ARG A 593 19.10 27.24 2.96
N ALA A 594 19.48 26.19 3.67
CA ALA A 594 18.95 25.91 5.00
C ALA A 594 19.16 27.18 5.80
N SER A 595 18.09 27.83 6.22
CA SER A 595 18.19 28.96 7.14
C SER A 595 18.93 28.46 8.38
N SER A 596 19.81 29.27 8.91
CA SER A 596 20.66 29.00 10.07
C SER A 596 19.92 28.65 11.38
N ALA A 597 18.63 28.39 11.32
CA ALA A 597 17.75 28.07 12.44
C ALA A 597 17.78 26.59 12.89
N PHE A 598 18.51 25.73 12.23
CA PHE A 598 18.61 24.29 12.61
C PHE A 598 19.89 23.98 13.43
N ARG A 599 20.27 24.84 14.37
CA ARG A 599 21.12 24.40 15.48
C ARG A 599 20.21 23.78 16.55
N VAL A 600 20.17 22.46 16.59
CA VAL A 600 19.72 21.77 17.80
C VAL A 600 20.79 22.01 18.86
N THR A 601 20.57 23.01 19.70
CA THR A 601 21.33 23.14 20.95
C THR A 601 21.02 21.92 21.80
N SER A 602 22.03 21.12 22.06
CA SER A 602 22.05 20.18 23.16
C SER A 602 21.91 20.99 24.45
N ALA A 603 20.72 21.10 25.00
CA ALA A 603 20.58 21.55 26.39
C ALA A 603 20.80 20.33 27.29
N SER A 604 21.73 20.50 28.19
CA SER A 604 22.18 19.67 29.33
C SER A 604 21.04 18.93 30.06
#